data_5a1d425021875a2da856d6aa2fc61dd7
#
_entry.id   5a1d425021875a2da856d6aa2fc61dd7
#
_cell.length_a   1.000
_cell.length_b   1.000
_cell.length_c   1.000
_cell.angle_alpha   90.00
_cell.angle_beta   90.00
_cell.angle_gamma   90.00
#
_symmetry.space_group_name_H-M   'P 1'
#
loop_
_entity.id
_entity.type
_entity.pdbx_description
1 polymer ?
#
loop_
_entity_poly.entity_id
_entity_poly.type
_entity_poly.pdbx_seq_one_letter_code
_entity_poly.pdbx_strand_id
1 'polypeptide(L)'
;ETLWSVSFFGRLLHLPRGTGIADYMFDRQTPLWLRAVSLFHVPLLAVIVWGPWRLGYDPGVFPWAVLIALVVLLLTRWLTKPEPNINHVYRFPVAAGSNLTPVQHMLVLMTGVPLVLQLPAHLLLWAIFGI
;
A
#
# COMPACT_ATOMS: atom_id res chain seq x y z
N GLU A 1 -3.37 0.04 -1.49
CA GLU A 1 -3.92 0.07 -2.85
C GLU A 1 -4.78 1.30 -3.08
N THR A 2 -5.79 1.55 -2.25
CA THR A 2 -6.73 2.69 -2.44
C THR A 2 -6.02 4.04 -2.52
N LEU A 3 -5.07 4.32 -1.62
CA LEU A 3 -4.32 5.59 -1.62
C LEU A 3 -3.49 5.78 -2.91
N TRP A 4 -2.89 4.70 -3.42
CA TRP A 4 -2.15 4.76 -4.69
C TRP A 4 -3.11 5.05 -5.85
N SER A 5 -4.22 4.32 -5.93
CA SER A 5 -5.22 4.48 -6.98
C SER A 5 -5.85 5.88 -6.97
N VAL A 6 -6.21 6.40 -5.78
CA VAL A 6 -6.72 7.77 -5.64
C VAL A 6 -5.68 8.80 -6.10
N SER A 7 -4.40 8.61 -5.73
CA SER A 7 -3.32 9.50 -6.18
C SER A 7 -3.13 9.44 -7.70
N PHE A 8 -3.13 8.23 -8.28
CA PHE A 8 -2.94 8.00 -9.71
C PHE A 8 -4.08 8.61 -10.54
N PHE A 9 -5.33 8.24 -10.24
CA PHE A 9 -6.49 8.76 -10.97
C PHE A 9 -6.71 10.25 -10.72
N GLY A 10 -6.47 10.74 -9.51
CA GLY A 10 -6.51 12.16 -9.21
C GLY A 10 -5.53 12.96 -10.09
N ARG A 11 -4.31 12.44 -10.25
CA ARG A 11 -3.30 13.06 -11.11
C ARG A 11 -3.67 12.96 -12.60
N LEU A 12 -4.19 11.82 -13.03
CA LEU A 12 -4.64 11.60 -14.41
C LEU A 12 -5.79 12.55 -14.80
N LEU A 13 -6.70 12.82 -13.87
CA LEU A 13 -7.86 13.70 -14.05
C LEU A 13 -7.58 15.17 -13.70
N HIS A 14 -6.33 15.53 -13.46
CA HIS A 14 -5.89 16.88 -13.09
C HIS A 14 -6.59 17.44 -11.83
N LEU A 15 -7.01 16.58 -10.92
CA LEU A 15 -7.58 17.00 -9.64
C LEU A 15 -6.49 17.59 -8.71
N PRO A 16 -6.88 18.40 -7.69
CA PRO A 16 -5.92 18.93 -6.72
C PRO A 16 -5.02 17.85 -6.16
N ARG A 17 -3.75 18.18 -5.92
CA ARG A 17 -2.71 17.22 -5.52
C ARG A 17 -3.17 16.38 -4.36
N GLY A 18 -3.26 15.05 -4.62
CA GLY A 18 -3.49 14.04 -3.60
C GLY A 18 -2.21 13.73 -2.78
N THR A 19 -2.09 12.50 -2.31
CA THR A 19 -0.97 12.06 -1.44
C THR A 19 0.42 12.06 -2.10
N GLY A 20 0.52 12.26 -3.42
CA GLY A 20 1.79 12.22 -4.15
C GLY A 20 2.39 10.82 -4.32
N ILE A 21 1.76 9.78 -3.78
CA ILE A 21 2.31 8.40 -3.77
C ILE A 21 2.50 7.85 -5.19
N ALA A 22 1.67 8.25 -6.16
CA ALA A 22 1.74 7.80 -7.54
C ALA A 22 2.41 8.82 -8.48
N ASP A 23 3.01 9.90 -7.97
CA ASP A 23 3.61 10.96 -8.80
C ASP A 23 4.74 10.45 -9.70
N TYR A 24 5.49 9.43 -9.25
CA TYR A 24 6.53 8.79 -10.05
C TYR A 24 6.01 8.18 -11.36
N MET A 25 4.72 7.85 -11.46
CA MET A 25 4.09 7.36 -12.68
C MET A 25 4.11 8.39 -13.81
N PHE A 26 4.15 9.67 -13.46
CA PHE A 26 4.15 10.82 -14.39
C PHE A 26 5.53 11.47 -14.54
N ASP A 27 6.52 11.01 -13.78
CA ASP A 27 7.89 11.50 -13.86
C ASP A 27 8.63 10.83 -15.04
N ARG A 28 9.15 11.67 -15.96
CA ARG A 28 9.92 11.20 -17.13
C ARG A 28 11.20 10.48 -16.78
N GLN A 29 11.76 10.72 -15.60
CA GLN A 29 12.97 10.06 -15.13
C GLN A 29 12.70 8.63 -14.63
N THR A 30 11.45 8.31 -14.29
CA THR A 30 11.06 6.96 -13.87
C THR A 30 11.03 6.01 -15.06
N PRO A 31 11.79 4.88 -15.02
CA PRO A 31 11.82 3.91 -16.09
C PRO A 31 10.44 3.38 -16.47
N LEU A 32 10.18 3.22 -17.79
CA LEU A 32 8.89 2.77 -18.30
C LEU A 32 8.47 1.40 -17.75
N TRP A 33 9.42 0.48 -17.58
CA TRP A 33 9.12 -0.84 -17.03
C TRP A 33 8.58 -0.75 -15.61
N LEU A 34 9.13 0.15 -14.77
CA LEU A 34 8.64 0.35 -13.40
C LEU A 34 7.23 0.92 -13.38
N ARG A 35 6.94 1.88 -14.27
CA ARG A 35 5.58 2.42 -14.45
C ARG A 35 4.62 1.34 -14.93
N ALA A 36 5.02 0.52 -15.92
CA ALA A 36 4.20 -0.57 -16.44
C ALA A 36 3.89 -1.62 -15.36
N VAL A 37 4.89 -2.01 -14.58
CA VAL A 37 4.68 -2.92 -13.44
C VAL A 37 3.72 -2.31 -12.44
N SER A 38 3.85 -1.03 -12.11
CA SER A 38 2.98 -0.37 -11.12
C SER A 38 1.51 -0.29 -11.54
N LEU A 39 1.19 -0.43 -12.83
CA LEU A 39 -0.21 -0.47 -13.30
C LEU A 39 -1.00 -1.68 -12.77
N PHE A 40 -0.34 -2.71 -12.19
CA PHE A 40 -1.05 -3.82 -11.55
C PHE A 40 -1.98 -3.36 -10.41
N HIS A 41 -1.73 -2.21 -9.79
CA HIS A 41 -2.60 -1.64 -8.76
C HIS A 41 -4.03 -1.39 -9.25
N VAL A 42 -4.23 -1.10 -10.54
CA VAL A 42 -5.55 -0.82 -11.11
C VAL A 42 -6.41 -2.10 -11.16
N PRO A 43 -6.01 -3.19 -11.83
CA PRO A 43 -6.80 -4.42 -11.82
C PRO A 43 -6.87 -5.06 -10.42
N LEU A 44 -5.84 -4.89 -9.59
CA LEU A 44 -5.85 -5.43 -8.22
C LEU A 44 -6.96 -4.80 -7.37
N LEU A 45 -7.19 -3.49 -7.49
CA LEU A 45 -8.29 -2.83 -6.79
C LEU A 45 -9.65 -3.42 -7.19
N ALA A 46 -9.85 -3.65 -8.50
CA ALA A 46 -11.07 -4.29 -9.00
C ALA A 46 -11.26 -5.70 -8.43
N VAL A 47 -10.19 -6.50 -8.37
CA VAL A 47 -10.22 -7.86 -7.79
C VAL A 47 -10.51 -7.83 -6.29
N ILE A 48 -9.91 -6.90 -5.53
CA ILE A 48 -10.14 -6.74 -4.08
C ILE A 48 -11.61 -6.40 -3.76
N VAL A 49 -12.28 -5.65 -4.64
CA VAL A 49 -13.71 -5.33 -4.44
C VAL A 49 -14.61 -6.45 -4.97
N TRP A 50 -14.34 -6.95 -6.17
CA TRP A 50 -15.14 -7.97 -6.83
C TRP A 50 -15.09 -9.33 -6.13
N GLY A 51 -13.92 -9.72 -5.61
CA GLY A 51 -13.73 -11.01 -4.93
C GLY A 51 -14.67 -11.19 -3.73
N PRO A 52 -14.60 -10.33 -2.70
CA PRO A 52 -15.51 -10.39 -1.56
C PRO A 52 -16.98 -10.25 -1.94
N TRP A 53 -17.30 -9.39 -2.91
CA TRP A 53 -18.68 -9.24 -3.39
C TRP A 53 -19.23 -10.53 -4.02
N ARG A 54 -18.40 -11.28 -4.74
CA ARG A 54 -18.83 -12.48 -5.48
C ARG A 54 -18.75 -13.77 -4.67
N LEU A 55 -17.75 -13.87 -3.80
CA LEU A 55 -17.40 -15.12 -3.08
C LEU A 55 -17.69 -15.04 -1.58
N GLY A 56 -18.04 -13.86 -1.06
CA GLY A 56 -18.06 -13.60 0.37
C GLY A 56 -16.67 -13.29 0.93
N TYR A 57 -16.62 -12.91 2.20
CA TYR A 57 -15.38 -12.62 2.90
C TYR A 57 -15.25 -13.52 4.12
N ASP A 58 -14.23 -14.38 4.12
CA ASP A 58 -13.86 -15.22 5.27
C ASP A 58 -12.95 -14.44 6.22
N PRO A 59 -13.39 -14.14 7.47
CA PRO A 59 -12.57 -13.44 8.45
C PRO A 59 -11.29 -14.20 8.83
N GLY A 60 -11.22 -15.51 8.63
CA GLY A 60 -10.04 -16.33 8.86
C GLY A 60 -8.84 -15.98 7.98
N VAL A 61 -9.02 -15.22 6.90
CA VAL A 61 -7.91 -14.75 6.05
C VAL A 61 -7.11 -13.59 6.68
N PHE A 62 -7.67 -12.89 7.67
CA PHE A 62 -7.04 -11.70 8.26
C PHE A 62 -5.64 -11.96 8.85
N PRO A 63 -5.42 -12.97 9.72
CA PRO A 63 -4.09 -13.24 10.27
C PRO A 63 -3.07 -13.57 9.17
N TRP A 64 -3.48 -14.26 8.11
CA TRP A 64 -2.60 -14.54 6.97
C TRP A 64 -2.25 -13.29 6.18
N ALA A 65 -3.21 -12.39 5.96
CA ALA A 65 -2.96 -11.11 5.31
C ALA A 65 -1.97 -10.25 6.11
N VAL A 66 -2.10 -10.23 7.45
CA VAL A 66 -1.15 -9.55 8.34
C VAL A 66 0.24 -10.19 8.22
N LEU A 67 0.34 -11.51 8.35
CA LEU A 67 1.62 -12.22 8.25
C LEU A 67 2.33 -11.95 6.92
N ILE A 68 1.61 -12.06 5.80
CA ILE A 68 2.17 -11.80 4.46
C ILE A 68 2.67 -10.36 4.37
N ALA A 69 1.91 -9.38 4.85
CA ALA A 69 2.33 -7.97 4.81
C ALA A 69 3.61 -7.74 5.63
N LEU A 70 3.70 -8.32 6.83
CA LEU A 70 4.90 -8.21 7.66
C LEU A 70 6.12 -8.85 7.01
N VAL A 71 5.96 -10.04 6.42
CA VAL A 71 7.03 -10.72 5.67
C VAL A 71 7.47 -9.86 4.48
N VAL A 72 6.53 -9.31 3.71
CA VAL A 72 6.84 -8.44 2.56
C VAL A 72 7.58 -7.18 3.01
N LEU A 73 7.19 -6.53 4.11
CA LEU A 73 7.90 -5.36 4.63
C LEU A 73 9.34 -5.70 5.03
N LEU A 74 9.56 -6.82 5.73
CA LEU A 74 10.89 -7.27 6.12
C LEU A 74 11.76 -7.62 4.90
N LEU A 75 11.22 -8.39 3.95
CA LEU A 75 11.92 -8.74 2.72
C LEU A 75 12.25 -7.49 1.89
N THR A 76 11.31 -6.54 1.76
CA THR A 76 11.56 -5.28 1.06
C THR A 76 12.71 -4.52 1.72
N ARG A 77 12.69 -4.42 3.06
CA ARG A 77 13.76 -3.76 3.82
C ARG A 77 15.13 -4.41 3.60
N TRP A 78 15.16 -5.73 3.51
CA TRP A 78 16.41 -6.49 3.34
C TRP A 78 16.91 -6.50 1.90
N LEU A 79 16.01 -6.61 0.91
CA LEU A 79 16.36 -6.81 -0.50
C LEU A 79 16.49 -5.50 -1.30
N THR A 80 16.00 -4.36 -0.77
CA THR A 80 16.00 -3.11 -1.52
C THR A 80 16.92 -2.06 -0.91
N LYS A 81 17.24 -1.04 -1.71
CA LYS A 81 18.04 0.11 -1.28
C LYS A 81 17.17 1.26 -0.77
N PRO A 82 17.73 2.21 0.02
CA PRO A 82 17.00 3.36 0.54
C PRO A 82 16.48 4.32 -0.53
N GLU A 83 17.17 4.44 -1.66
CA GLU A 83 16.87 5.43 -2.70
C GLU A 83 15.47 5.24 -3.32
N PRO A 84 15.08 4.01 -3.78
CA PRO A 84 13.74 3.79 -4.33
C PRO A 84 12.65 3.75 -3.25
N ASN A 85 13.02 3.59 -1.98
CA ASN A 85 12.11 3.57 -0.81
C ASN A 85 10.83 2.75 -1.04
N ILE A 86 10.96 1.54 -1.59
CA ILE A 86 9.84 0.65 -1.90
C ILE A 86 9.07 0.32 -0.63
N ASN A 87 7.75 0.32 -0.70
CA ASN A 87 6.82 0.11 0.43
C ASN A 87 7.09 1.05 1.63
N HIS A 88 7.79 2.17 1.40
CA HIS A 88 8.14 3.16 2.42
C HIS A 88 8.92 2.60 3.61
N VAL A 89 9.67 1.51 3.43
CA VAL A 89 10.40 0.82 4.51
C VAL A 89 11.60 1.61 5.05
N TYR A 90 12.01 2.69 4.38
CA TYR A 90 13.13 3.54 4.80
C TYR A 90 12.69 4.90 5.31
N ARG A 91 11.62 5.50 4.76
CA ARG A 91 11.09 6.81 5.17
C ARG A 91 9.60 6.95 4.80
N PHE A 92 8.86 7.71 5.60
CA PHE A 92 7.48 8.05 5.27
C PHE A 92 7.39 9.16 4.24
N PRO A 93 6.42 9.14 3.31
CA PRO A 93 6.28 10.16 2.26
C PRO A 93 5.90 11.54 2.82
N VAL A 94 5.25 11.59 3.99
CA VAL A 94 4.69 12.81 4.58
C VAL A 94 5.53 13.36 5.73
N ALA A 95 6.39 12.53 6.33
CA ALA A 95 7.18 12.90 7.50
C ALA A 95 8.58 13.41 7.11
N ALA A 96 8.65 14.48 6.32
CA ALA A 96 9.87 15.25 6.22
C ALA A 96 10.20 15.80 7.62
N GLY A 97 11.11 15.10 8.33
CA GLY A 97 11.54 15.51 9.69
C GLY A 97 11.26 14.52 10.81
N SER A 98 10.78 13.29 10.53
CA SER A 98 10.74 12.26 11.57
C SER A 98 12.17 11.83 11.94
N ASN A 99 12.61 12.17 13.15
CA ASN A 99 13.91 11.74 13.70
C ASN A 99 13.87 10.27 14.18
N LEU A 100 13.11 9.42 13.50
CA LEU A 100 13.01 8.00 13.85
C LEU A 100 14.29 7.27 13.46
N THR A 101 14.81 6.47 14.36
CA THR A 101 15.86 5.51 14.01
C THR A 101 15.32 4.47 13.03
N PRO A 102 16.17 3.78 12.25
CA PRO A 102 15.72 2.74 11.33
C PRO A 102 14.87 1.65 11.98
N VAL A 103 15.17 1.29 13.23
CA VAL A 103 14.41 0.30 14.00
C VAL A 103 13.04 0.85 14.39
N GLN A 104 12.99 2.06 14.92
CA GLN A 104 11.72 2.72 15.28
C GLN A 104 10.81 2.87 14.06
N HIS A 105 11.38 3.25 12.90
CA HIS A 105 10.63 3.36 11.65
C HIS A 105 10.00 2.02 11.26
N MET A 106 10.76 0.93 11.30
CA MET A 106 10.25 -0.41 11.00
C MET A 106 9.18 -0.86 12.00
N LEU A 107 9.35 -0.60 13.30
CA LEU A 107 8.34 -0.92 14.31
C LEU A 107 7.03 -0.16 14.05
N VAL A 108 7.11 1.13 13.72
CA VAL A 108 5.92 1.94 13.36
C VAL A 108 5.23 1.37 12.13
N LEU A 109 5.96 0.95 11.09
CA LEU A 109 5.37 0.32 9.92
C LEU A 109 4.73 -1.04 10.24
N MET A 110 5.45 -1.90 10.96
CA MET A 110 4.99 -3.26 11.29
C MET A 110 3.77 -3.26 12.22
N THR A 111 3.58 -2.22 13.02
CA THR A 111 2.37 -2.03 13.84
C THR A 111 1.30 -1.22 13.12
N GLY A 112 1.68 -0.15 12.44
CA GLY A 112 0.77 0.76 11.77
C GLY A 112 0.03 0.12 10.58
N VAL A 113 0.72 -0.66 9.75
CA VAL A 113 0.08 -1.32 8.60
C VAL A 113 -1.03 -2.27 9.04
N PRO A 114 -0.82 -3.21 9.99
CA PRO A 114 -1.92 -4.04 10.50
C PRO A 114 -3.04 -3.26 11.17
N LEU A 115 -2.71 -2.32 12.06
CA LEU A 115 -3.71 -1.67 12.91
C LEU A 115 -4.48 -0.55 12.20
N VAL A 116 -3.81 0.23 11.35
CA VAL A 116 -4.40 1.43 10.72
C VAL A 116 -4.97 1.14 9.33
N LEU A 117 -4.40 0.18 8.61
CA LEU A 117 -4.82 -0.13 7.25
C LEU A 117 -5.58 -1.46 7.16
N GLN A 118 -4.99 -2.55 7.66
CA GLN A 118 -5.56 -3.89 7.47
C GLN A 118 -6.75 -4.16 8.39
N LEU A 119 -6.67 -3.81 9.68
CA LEU A 119 -7.77 -4.05 10.62
C LEU A 119 -9.05 -3.29 10.25
N PRO A 120 -9.04 -1.99 9.95
CA PRO A 120 -10.26 -1.31 9.49
C PRO A 120 -10.81 -1.88 8.19
N ALA A 121 -9.95 -2.22 7.22
CA ALA A 121 -10.37 -2.85 5.98
C ALA A 121 -11.00 -4.23 6.22
N HIS A 122 -10.39 -5.05 7.11
CA HIS A 122 -10.93 -6.35 7.52
C HIS A 122 -12.32 -6.21 8.15
N LEU A 123 -12.48 -5.31 9.12
CA LEU A 123 -13.76 -5.09 9.79
C LEU A 123 -14.83 -4.63 8.81
N LEU A 124 -14.49 -3.74 7.89
CA LEU A 124 -15.41 -3.26 6.86
C LEU A 124 -15.82 -4.39 5.89
N LEU A 125 -14.87 -5.17 5.39
CA LEU A 125 -15.14 -6.30 4.50
C LEU A 125 -15.98 -7.37 5.20
N TRP A 126 -15.67 -7.65 6.45
CA TRP A 126 -16.46 -8.60 7.25
C TRP A 126 -17.88 -8.10 7.51
N ALA A 127 -18.06 -6.82 7.83
CA ALA A 127 -19.38 -6.24 8.04
C ALA A 127 -20.26 -6.23 6.78
N ILE A 128 -19.66 -6.06 5.60
CA ILE A 128 -20.40 -5.95 4.33
C ILE A 128 -20.56 -7.31 3.64
N PHE A 129 -19.56 -8.18 3.67
CA PHE A 129 -19.45 -9.39 2.86
C PHE A 129 -19.20 -10.66 3.69
N GLY A 130 -19.13 -10.57 5.02
CA GLY A 130 -18.86 -11.71 5.89
C GLY A 130 -19.91 -12.80 5.77
N ILE A 131 -19.45 -14.04 5.71
CA ILE A 131 -20.24 -15.27 5.67
C ILE A 131 -20.08 -16.02 6.99
#